data_f2c67184846b13c494ce6f1cfac1a459
#
_entry.id   f2c67184846b13c494ce6f1cfac1a459
#
_cell.length_a   1.000
_cell.length_b   1.000
_cell.length_c   1.000
_cell.angle_alpha   90.00
_cell.angle_beta   90.00
_cell.angle_gamma   90.00
#
_symmetry.space_group_name_H-M   'P 1'
#
loop_
_entity.id
_entity.type
_entity.pdbx_description
1 polymer ?
#
loop_
_entity_poly.entity_id
_entity_poly.type
_entity_poly.pdbx_seq_one_letter_code
_entity_poly.pdbx_strand_id
1 'polypeptide(L)'
;MTDMVEPSEANELNLVDRVYRSTRAAIVDGTYAPDARLRLNTLASENEVSLIPVREALRLLERERLVVATPNKGARVAPVSLMCLTDLYRVRKIVEVEAIRLAAPKLRKDSITTLRELVDEMVARFDVEDDKGFLALHRDFHFGIYDLSGSDWLKHIIEILWGHADRYVRLAVRHSILSGLAQDDIQLTSVEDIGNDHHLILDKLEQADIDGAAAAVVSDLDGTINRIRNAISEGLVESEV
;
A
#
# COMPACT_ATOMS: atom_id res chain seq x y z
N MET A 1 4.21 31.02 39.44
CA MET A 1 5.05 29.84 39.18
C MET A 1 4.11 28.74 38.77
N THR A 2 3.97 28.54 37.46
CA THR A 2 3.07 27.48 36.92
C THR A 2 3.89 26.21 36.83
N ASP A 3 3.56 25.20 37.64
CA ASP A 3 4.16 23.88 37.59
C ASP A 3 3.93 23.31 36.20
N MET A 4 4.98 23.29 35.37
CA MET A 4 5.02 22.47 34.20
C MET A 4 5.22 21.02 34.68
N VAL A 5 4.12 20.26 34.71
CA VAL A 5 4.17 18.80 34.88
C VAL A 5 4.91 18.26 33.67
N GLU A 6 6.09 17.67 33.88
CA GLU A 6 6.79 16.91 32.84
C GLU A 6 5.89 15.75 32.37
N PRO A 7 5.68 15.60 31.05
CA PRO A 7 4.90 14.47 30.57
C PRO A 7 5.62 13.17 30.94
N SER A 8 4.88 12.22 31.49
CA SER A 8 5.44 10.88 31.78
C SER A 8 5.92 10.22 30.48
N GLU A 9 6.97 9.41 30.51
CA GLU A 9 7.51 8.69 29.35
C GLU A 9 6.41 7.96 28.55
N ALA A 10 5.41 7.40 29.21
CA ALA A 10 4.25 6.77 28.58
C ALA A 10 3.40 7.76 27.75
N ASN A 11 3.31 9.02 28.18
CA ASN A 11 2.58 10.06 27.44
C ASN A 11 3.38 10.55 26.23
N GLU A 12 4.70 10.65 26.34
CA GLU A 12 5.59 11.00 25.21
C GLU A 12 5.58 9.93 24.12
N LEU A 13 5.64 8.64 24.48
CA LEU A 13 5.54 7.52 23.55
C LEU A 13 4.18 7.53 22.80
N ASN A 14 3.09 7.85 23.48
CA ASN A 14 1.77 7.99 22.85
C ASN A 14 1.74 9.17 21.85
N LEU A 15 2.41 10.29 22.15
CA LEU A 15 2.50 11.45 21.26
C LEU A 15 3.36 11.14 20.02
N VAL A 16 4.46 10.42 20.17
CA VAL A 16 5.31 9.96 19.04
C VAL A 16 4.50 9.04 18.13
N ASP A 17 3.82 8.05 18.70
CA ASP A 17 3.01 7.09 17.96
C ASP A 17 1.86 7.79 17.20
N ARG A 18 1.20 8.76 17.82
CA ARG A 18 0.16 9.56 17.17
C ARG A 18 0.69 10.30 15.94
N VAL A 19 1.79 11.03 16.06
CA VAL A 19 2.43 11.75 14.94
C VAL A 19 2.90 10.78 13.87
N TYR A 20 3.52 9.68 14.28
CA TYR A 20 3.97 8.65 13.37
C TYR A 20 2.82 8.08 12.54
N ARG A 21 1.70 7.67 13.18
CA ARG A 21 0.55 7.10 12.49
C ARG A 21 -0.14 8.10 11.56
N SER A 22 -0.35 9.33 12.02
CA SER A 22 -1.00 10.38 11.20
C SER A 22 -0.15 10.73 9.98
N THR A 23 1.16 10.93 10.17
CA THR A 23 2.07 11.26 9.06
C THR A 23 2.25 10.08 8.11
N ARG A 24 2.36 8.85 8.63
CA ARG A 24 2.43 7.64 7.82
C ARG A 24 1.18 7.47 6.95
N ALA A 25 0.01 7.64 7.53
CA ALA A 25 -1.25 7.57 6.79
C ALA A 25 -1.28 8.62 5.66
N ALA A 26 -0.92 9.88 5.96
CA ALA A 26 -0.89 10.96 4.99
C ALA A 26 0.13 10.75 3.84
N ILE A 27 1.24 10.04 4.10
CA ILE A 27 2.19 9.65 3.06
C ILE A 27 1.63 8.51 2.21
N VAL A 28 1.03 7.50 2.84
CA VAL A 28 0.51 6.31 2.15
C VAL A 28 -0.73 6.66 1.33
N ASP A 29 -1.61 7.53 1.82
CA ASP A 29 -2.81 7.95 1.09
C ASP A 29 -2.56 9.06 0.04
N GLY A 30 -1.31 9.54 -0.06
CA GLY A 30 -0.90 10.53 -1.05
C GLY A 30 -1.25 11.98 -0.68
N THR A 31 -1.75 12.25 0.52
CA THR A 31 -1.93 13.62 1.05
C THR A 31 -0.61 14.37 1.05
N TYR A 32 0.46 13.70 1.47
CA TYR A 32 1.83 14.14 1.24
C TYR A 32 2.40 13.43 0.00
N ALA A 33 2.47 14.16 -1.10
CA ALA A 33 3.04 13.65 -2.36
C ALA A 33 4.51 13.24 -2.21
N PRO A 34 5.06 12.37 -3.08
CA PRO A 34 6.50 12.13 -3.17
C PRO A 34 7.27 13.45 -3.25
N ASP A 35 8.44 13.51 -2.62
CA ASP A 35 9.28 14.71 -2.47
C ASP A 35 8.66 15.88 -1.68
N ALA A 36 7.43 15.79 -1.23
CA ALA A 36 6.82 16.83 -0.42
C ALA A 36 7.63 17.11 0.84
N ARG A 37 7.86 18.38 1.13
CA ARG A 37 8.62 18.82 2.30
C ARG A 37 7.77 18.68 3.58
N LEU A 38 8.25 17.89 4.51
CA LEU A 38 7.65 17.72 5.83
C LEU A 38 8.26 18.76 6.80
N ARG A 39 7.48 19.80 7.11
CA ARG A 39 7.94 20.88 8.02
C ARG A 39 7.59 20.51 9.45
N LEU A 40 8.59 20.52 10.34
CA LEU A 40 8.42 20.20 11.75
C LEU A 40 7.32 21.00 12.44
N ASN A 41 7.27 22.31 12.19
CA ASN A 41 6.28 23.20 12.83
C ASN A 41 4.86 22.90 12.34
N THR A 42 4.68 22.55 11.06
CA THR A 42 3.39 22.16 10.50
C THR A 42 2.89 20.89 11.14
N LEU A 43 3.73 19.83 11.15
CA LEU A 43 3.38 18.56 11.77
C LEU A 43 3.12 18.70 13.28
N ALA A 44 3.86 19.54 13.98
CA ALA A 44 3.64 19.83 15.39
C ALA A 44 2.28 20.50 15.63
N SER A 45 1.93 21.48 14.80
CA SER A 45 0.64 22.17 14.88
C SER A 45 -0.54 21.27 14.55
N GLU A 46 -0.43 20.47 13.46
CA GLU A 46 -1.48 19.54 13.02
C GLU A 46 -1.77 18.44 14.06
N ASN A 47 -0.74 18.03 14.81
CA ASN A 47 -0.87 17.00 15.83
C ASN A 47 -0.96 17.56 17.26
N GLU A 48 -0.98 18.86 17.45
CA GLU A 48 -1.05 19.54 18.76
C GLU A 48 0.05 19.04 19.73
N VAL A 49 1.29 18.96 19.27
CA VAL A 49 2.44 18.46 20.03
C VAL A 49 3.64 19.40 19.92
N SER A 50 4.64 19.20 20.77
CA SER A 50 5.95 19.86 20.66
C SER A 50 6.78 19.29 19.48
N LEU A 51 7.94 19.90 19.20
CA LEU A 51 8.82 19.45 18.12
C LEU A 51 9.56 18.12 18.42
N ILE A 52 9.65 17.73 19.69
CA ILE A 52 10.38 16.50 20.08
C ILE A 52 9.68 15.25 19.54
N PRO A 53 8.39 14.97 19.82
CA PRO A 53 7.69 13.82 19.27
C PRO A 53 7.64 13.80 17.74
N VAL A 54 7.59 14.97 17.09
CA VAL A 54 7.65 15.07 15.62
C VAL A 54 8.99 14.56 15.08
N ARG A 55 10.09 14.96 15.69
CA ARG A 55 11.42 14.51 15.26
C ARG A 55 11.59 12.99 15.43
N GLU A 56 11.11 12.45 16.54
CA GLU A 56 11.17 11.00 16.77
C GLU A 56 10.26 10.23 15.78
N ALA A 57 9.06 10.72 15.53
CA ALA A 57 8.16 10.14 14.52
C ALA A 57 8.80 10.14 13.11
N LEU A 58 9.43 11.25 12.71
CA LEU A 58 10.13 11.33 11.42
C LEU A 58 11.33 10.37 11.34
N ARG A 59 12.05 10.13 12.45
CA ARG A 59 13.12 9.13 12.50
C ARG A 59 12.58 7.70 12.31
N LEU A 60 11.40 7.40 12.89
CA LEU A 60 10.73 6.11 12.66
C LEU A 60 10.35 5.94 11.20
N LEU A 61 9.75 6.96 10.59
CA LEU A 61 9.39 6.98 9.16
C LEU A 61 10.61 6.89 8.23
N GLU A 62 11.75 7.47 8.63
CA GLU A 62 13.00 7.35 7.89
C GLU A 62 13.56 5.90 7.93
N ARG A 63 13.48 5.23 9.09
CA ARG A 63 13.83 3.80 9.19
C ARG A 63 12.95 2.92 8.30
N GLU A 64 11.69 3.30 8.13
CA GLU A 64 10.77 2.67 7.19
C GLU A 64 10.98 3.10 5.73
N ARG A 65 11.96 3.97 5.44
CA ARG A 65 12.19 4.51 4.09
C ARG A 65 11.01 5.25 3.47
N LEU A 66 10.07 5.73 4.29
CA LEU A 66 8.96 6.58 3.86
C LEU A 66 9.33 8.06 3.81
N VAL A 67 10.38 8.42 4.52
CA VAL A 67 10.89 9.79 4.65
C VAL A 67 12.41 9.77 4.45
N VAL A 68 12.92 10.84 3.85
CA VAL A 68 14.36 11.11 3.74
C VAL A 68 14.66 12.38 4.54
N ALA A 69 15.48 12.25 5.57
CA ALA A 69 15.96 13.40 6.33
C ALA A 69 17.14 14.06 5.59
N THR A 70 17.08 15.38 5.47
CA THR A 70 18.18 16.16 4.93
C THR A 70 18.78 17.00 6.04
N PRO A 71 20.08 16.83 6.38
CA PRO A 71 20.72 17.61 7.42
C PRO A 71 20.46 19.12 7.20
N ASN A 72 19.99 19.80 8.25
CA ASN A 72 19.68 21.24 8.27
C ASN A 72 18.55 21.71 7.31
N LYS A 73 17.89 20.81 6.56
CA LYS A 73 16.82 21.16 5.61
C LYS A 73 15.46 20.55 5.97
N GLY A 74 15.37 19.78 7.06
CA GLY A 74 14.16 19.05 7.46
C GLY A 74 14.06 17.68 6.82
N ALA A 75 12.82 17.20 6.63
CA ALA A 75 12.54 15.90 6.03
C ALA A 75 11.68 16.09 4.77
N ARG A 76 11.73 15.11 3.88
CA ARG A 76 10.88 14.99 2.70
C ARG A 76 10.27 13.60 2.65
N VAL A 77 9.12 13.49 2.04
CA VAL A 77 8.58 12.18 1.63
C VAL A 77 9.58 11.53 0.67
N ALA A 78 9.87 10.27 0.86
CA ALA A 78 10.79 9.55 -0.02
C ALA A 78 10.28 9.59 -1.47
N PRO A 79 11.15 9.81 -2.47
CA PRO A 79 10.76 9.81 -3.87
C PRO A 79 10.24 8.44 -4.31
N VAL A 80 9.52 8.42 -5.42
CA VAL A 80 9.08 7.20 -6.09
C VAL A 80 10.19 6.75 -7.03
N SER A 81 10.67 5.53 -6.88
CA SER A 81 11.77 4.96 -7.66
C SER A 81 11.36 3.62 -8.28
N LEU A 82 11.49 3.50 -9.61
CA LEU A 82 11.23 2.24 -10.33
C LEU A 82 12.16 1.10 -9.88
N MET A 83 13.39 1.43 -9.52
CA MET A 83 14.33 0.44 -8.97
C MET A 83 13.87 -0.07 -7.61
N CYS A 84 13.49 0.83 -6.71
CA CYS A 84 12.94 0.44 -5.40
C CYS A 84 11.63 -0.34 -5.53
N LEU A 85 10.75 0.06 -6.46
CA LEU A 85 9.51 -0.64 -6.77
C LEU A 85 9.78 -2.06 -7.25
N THR A 86 10.70 -2.24 -8.19
CA THR A 86 11.05 -3.55 -8.74
C THR A 86 11.60 -4.48 -7.65
N ASP A 87 12.44 -3.98 -6.75
CA ASP A 87 13.00 -4.76 -5.65
C ASP A 87 11.92 -5.10 -4.59
N LEU A 88 11.06 -4.13 -4.25
CA LEU A 88 9.91 -4.35 -3.37
C LEU A 88 9.01 -5.48 -3.88
N TYR A 89 8.63 -5.44 -5.16
CA TYR A 89 7.76 -6.47 -5.75
C TYR A 89 8.43 -7.84 -5.88
N ARG A 90 9.76 -7.87 -6.04
CA ARG A 90 10.51 -9.13 -5.96
C ARG A 90 10.36 -9.80 -4.59
N VAL A 91 10.46 -9.03 -3.51
CA VAL A 91 10.29 -9.55 -2.15
C VAL A 91 8.83 -9.91 -1.88
N ARG A 92 7.87 -9.08 -2.32
CA ARG A 92 6.44 -9.37 -2.21
C ARG A 92 6.08 -10.72 -2.83
N LYS A 93 6.54 -11.01 -4.04
CA LYS A 93 6.30 -12.30 -4.71
C LYS A 93 6.75 -13.48 -3.86
N ILE A 94 7.89 -13.38 -3.18
CA ILE A 94 8.41 -14.46 -2.33
C ILE A 94 7.47 -14.70 -1.14
N VAL A 95 7.12 -13.66 -0.41
CA VAL A 95 6.37 -13.80 0.85
C VAL A 95 4.88 -14.04 0.60
N GLU A 96 4.29 -13.44 -0.44
CA GLU A 96 2.86 -13.59 -0.75
C GLU A 96 2.57 -14.96 -1.37
N VAL A 97 3.46 -15.50 -2.22
CA VAL A 97 3.37 -16.88 -2.70
C VAL A 97 3.42 -17.87 -1.54
N GLU A 98 4.29 -17.67 -0.56
CA GLU A 98 4.33 -18.54 0.62
C GLU A 98 3.04 -18.43 1.44
N ALA A 99 2.47 -17.23 1.58
CA ALA A 99 1.19 -17.03 2.26
C ALA A 99 0.05 -17.78 1.55
N ILE A 100 0.00 -17.75 0.21
CA ILE A 100 -0.96 -18.55 -0.59
C ILE A 100 -0.79 -20.03 -0.32
N ARG A 101 0.44 -20.56 -0.34
CA ARG A 101 0.69 -21.98 -0.11
C ARG A 101 0.24 -22.47 1.26
N LEU A 102 0.45 -21.64 2.29
CA LEU A 102 0.03 -21.96 3.65
C LEU A 102 -1.47 -21.77 3.87
N ALA A 103 -2.11 -20.86 3.14
CA ALA A 103 -3.53 -20.57 3.22
C ALA A 103 -4.39 -21.58 2.45
N ALA A 104 -3.95 -22.04 1.29
CA ALA A 104 -4.71 -22.89 0.38
C ALA A 104 -5.35 -24.12 1.05
N PRO A 105 -4.65 -24.91 1.90
CA PRO A 105 -5.25 -26.06 2.58
C PRO A 105 -6.33 -25.70 3.62
N LYS A 106 -6.41 -24.42 4.03
CA LYS A 106 -7.31 -23.92 5.06
C LYS A 106 -8.52 -23.18 4.49
N LEU A 107 -8.50 -22.87 3.20
CA LEU A 107 -9.59 -22.21 2.51
C LEU A 107 -10.82 -23.11 2.45
N ARG A 108 -11.96 -22.55 2.85
CA ARG A 108 -13.26 -23.20 2.83
C ARG A 108 -14.09 -22.62 1.69
N LYS A 109 -15.06 -23.39 1.24
CA LYS A 109 -15.95 -22.96 0.15
C LYS A 109 -16.67 -21.64 0.46
N ASP A 110 -17.12 -21.46 1.71
CA ASP A 110 -17.79 -20.22 2.13
C ASP A 110 -16.83 -19.01 2.05
N SER A 111 -15.55 -19.20 2.43
CA SER A 111 -14.53 -18.14 2.31
C SER A 111 -14.29 -17.76 0.85
N ILE A 112 -14.24 -18.73 -0.06
CA ILE A 112 -14.08 -18.48 -1.50
C ILE A 112 -15.26 -17.68 -2.04
N THR A 113 -16.49 -18.00 -1.63
CA THR A 113 -17.69 -17.25 -2.04
C THR A 113 -17.60 -15.78 -1.57
N THR A 114 -17.27 -15.55 -0.30
CA THR A 114 -17.10 -14.20 0.24
C THR A 114 -16.00 -13.43 -0.49
N LEU A 115 -14.87 -14.08 -0.81
CA LEU A 115 -13.78 -13.43 -1.55
C LEU A 115 -14.18 -13.09 -2.99
N ARG A 116 -15.03 -13.90 -3.65
CA ARG A 116 -15.58 -13.56 -4.98
C ARG A 116 -16.48 -12.31 -4.92
N GLU A 117 -17.34 -12.24 -3.89
CA GLU A 117 -18.18 -11.05 -3.67
C GLU A 117 -17.33 -9.78 -3.48
N LEU A 118 -16.19 -9.87 -2.76
CA LEU A 118 -15.25 -8.75 -2.63
C LEU A 118 -14.64 -8.34 -3.98
N VAL A 119 -14.31 -9.28 -4.86
CA VAL A 119 -13.78 -8.97 -6.21
C VAL A 119 -14.84 -8.27 -7.05
N ASP A 120 -16.08 -8.77 -7.05
CA ASP A 120 -17.17 -8.17 -7.81
C ASP A 120 -17.47 -6.73 -7.33
N GLU A 121 -17.47 -6.52 -6.00
CA GLU A 121 -17.64 -5.18 -5.44
C GLU A 121 -16.45 -4.26 -5.74
N MET A 122 -15.24 -4.78 -5.72
CA MET A 122 -14.02 -4.04 -6.07
C MET A 122 -14.09 -3.51 -7.51
N VAL A 123 -14.48 -4.35 -8.47
CA VAL A 123 -14.68 -3.95 -9.88
C VAL A 123 -15.74 -2.87 -9.96
N ALA A 124 -16.89 -3.03 -9.28
CA ALA A 124 -17.96 -2.03 -9.28
C ALA A 124 -17.53 -0.68 -8.69
N ARG A 125 -16.59 -0.65 -7.72
CA ARG A 125 -16.05 0.61 -7.17
C ARG A 125 -15.19 1.35 -8.19
N PHE A 126 -14.44 0.63 -8.98
CA PHE A 126 -13.64 1.24 -10.03
C PHE A 126 -14.51 1.90 -11.10
N ASP A 127 -15.59 1.26 -11.51
CA ASP A 127 -16.53 1.77 -12.52
C ASP A 127 -17.20 3.09 -12.12
N VAL A 128 -17.31 3.36 -10.81
CA VAL A 128 -17.86 4.62 -10.27
C VAL A 128 -16.77 5.58 -9.77
N GLU A 129 -15.51 5.35 -10.16
CA GLU A 129 -14.36 6.18 -9.83
C GLU A 129 -14.09 6.32 -8.30
N ASP A 130 -14.51 5.34 -7.51
CA ASP A 130 -14.23 5.28 -6.08
C ASP A 130 -12.87 4.58 -5.82
N ASP A 131 -11.78 5.32 -6.01
CA ASP A 131 -10.41 4.84 -5.81
C ASP A 131 -10.15 4.33 -4.39
N LYS A 132 -10.75 4.96 -3.39
CA LYS A 132 -10.60 4.57 -1.98
C LYS A 132 -11.31 3.27 -1.67
N GLY A 133 -12.56 3.14 -2.14
CA GLY A 133 -13.34 1.92 -1.99
C GLY A 133 -12.67 0.76 -2.72
N PHE A 134 -12.23 0.97 -3.96
CA PHE A 134 -11.47 -0.02 -4.72
C PHE A 134 -10.24 -0.53 -3.95
N LEU A 135 -9.38 0.38 -3.47
CA LEU A 135 -8.14 0.01 -2.78
C LEU A 135 -8.40 -0.68 -1.43
N ALA A 136 -9.47 -0.32 -0.73
CA ALA A 136 -9.86 -1.00 0.49
C ALA A 136 -10.28 -2.45 0.22
N LEU A 137 -11.16 -2.68 -0.76
CA LEU A 137 -11.62 -4.01 -1.15
C LEU A 137 -10.50 -4.88 -1.73
N HIS A 138 -9.61 -4.29 -2.53
CA HIS A 138 -8.41 -4.95 -3.03
C HIS A 138 -7.52 -5.47 -1.88
N ARG A 139 -7.32 -4.65 -0.85
CA ARG A 139 -6.61 -5.06 0.35
C ARG A 139 -7.34 -6.17 1.09
N ASP A 140 -8.65 -6.01 1.32
CA ASP A 140 -9.47 -6.97 2.06
C ASP A 140 -9.49 -8.33 1.38
N PHE A 141 -9.52 -8.37 0.04
CA PHE A 141 -9.41 -9.60 -0.75
C PHE A 141 -8.08 -10.33 -0.47
N HIS A 142 -6.95 -9.66 -0.65
CA HIS A 142 -5.65 -10.29 -0.50
C HIS A 142 -5.39 -10.73 0.95
N PHE A 143 -5.69 -9.87 1.93
CA PHE A 143 -5.51 -10.19 3.34
C PHE A 143 -6.51 -11.24 3.83
N GLY A 144 -7.70 -11.31 3.24
CA GLY A 144 -8.65 -12.40 3.50
C GLY A 144 -8.06 -13.78 3.19
N ILE A 145 -7.14 -13.86 2.21
CA ILE A 145 -6.41 -15.09 1.92
C ILE A 145 -5.18 -15.22 2.84
N TYR A 146 -4.33 -14.18 2.94
CA TYR A 146 -3.06 -14.25 3.67
C TYR A 146 -3.23 -14.49 5.17
N ASP A 147 -4.30 -14.01 5.78
CA ASP A 147 -4.64 -14.25 7.19
C ASP A 147 -4.85 -15.75 7.48
N LEU A 148 -5.32 -16.51 6.49
CA LEU A 148 -5.44 -17.97 6.60
C LEU A 148 -4.10 -18.70 6.59
N SER A 149 -2.99 -18.04 6.24
CA SER A 149 -1.65 -18.65 6.36
C SER A 149 -1.36 -19.14 7.77
N GLY A 150 -1.87 -18.42 8.78
CA GLY A 150 -1.65 -18.70 10.20
C GLY A 150 -0.22 -18.40 10.66
N SER A 151 0.52 -17.60 9.89
CA SER A 151 1.86 -17.14 10.22
C SER A 151 1.85 -15.65 10.53
N ASP A 152 1.91 -15.30 11.83
CA ASP A 152 1.92 -13.90 12.27
C ASP A 152 3.12 -13.12 11.71
N TRP A 153 4.29 -13.76 11.62
CA TRP A 153 5.47 -13.14 11.04
C TRP A 153 5.31 -12.86 9.54
N LEU A 154 4.74 -13.80 8.79
CA LEU A 154 4.52 -13.64 7.36
C LEU A 154 3.52 -12.51 7.09
N LYS A 155 2.40 -12.50 7.83
CA LYS A 155 1.43 -11.42 7.79
C LYS A 155 2.06 -10.07 8.09
N HIS A 156 2.83 -9.96 9.16
CA HIS A 156 3.52 -8.72 9.56
C HIS A 156 4.46 -8.20 8.46
N ILE A 157 5.26 -9.08 7.86
CA ILE A 157 6.16 -8.70 6.76
C ILE A 157 5.35 -8.23 5.54
N ILE A 158 4.29 -8.96 5.18
CA ILE A 158 3.40 -8.58 4.07
C ILE A 158 2.77 -7.21 4.33
N GLU A 159 2.28 -6.93 5.53
CA GLU A 159 1.71 -5.62 5.90
C GLU A 159 2.69 -4.46 5.71
N ILE A 160 3.96 -4.65 6.09
CA ILE A 160 5.01 -3.64 5.88
C ILE A 160 5.23 -3.40 4.38
N LEU A 161 5.38 -4.46 3.59
CA LEU A 161 5.65 -4.36 2.15
C LEU A 161 4.45 -3.77 1.40
N TRP A 162 3.23 -4.12 1.78
CA TRP A 162 2.00 -3.54 1.25
C TRP A 162 1.93 -2.04 1.53
N GLY A 163 2.21 -1.60 2.77
CA GLY A 163 2.25 -0.19 3.11
C GLY A 163 3.23 0.62 2.26
N HIS A 164 4.34 0.00 1.81
CA HIS A 164 5.24 0.62 0.84
C HIS A 164 4.68 0.61 -0.58
N ALA A 165 4.01 -0.46 -0.99
CA ALA A 165 3.43 -0.60 -2.32
C ALA A 165 2.21 0.32 -2.53
N ASP A 166 1.36 0.50 -1.52
CA ASP A 166 0.11 1.26 -1.59
C ASP A 166 0.29 2.66 -2.19
N ARG A 167 1.38 3.36 -1.84
CA ARG A 167 1.68 4.69 -2.38
C ARG A 167 1.88 4.68 -3.90
N TYR A 168 2.44 3.60 -4.46
CA TYR A 168 2.62 3.42 -5.90
C TYR A 168 1.33 2.98 -6.58
N VAL A 169 0.59 2.07 -5.94
CA VAL A 169 -0.69 1.57 -6.45
C VAL A 169 -1.71 2.70 -6.55
N ARG A 170 -1.80 3.57 -5.53
CA ARG A 170 -2.67 4.76 -5.56
C ARG A 170 -2.38 5.68 -6.73
N LEU A 171 -1.09 5.91 -7.02
CA LEU A 171 -0.69 6.73 -8.17
C LEU A 171 -1.17 6.10 -9.49
N ALA A 172 -1.03 4.78 -9.63
CA ALA A 172 -1.46 4.05 -10.82
C ALA A 172 -2.98 4.01 -10.96
N VAL A 173 -3.72 3.71 -9.89
CA VAL A 173 -5.20 3.67 -9.89
C VAL A 173 -5.77 5.04 -10.21
N ARG A 174 -5.28 6.10 -9.56
CA ARG A 174 -5.73 7.46 -9.83
C ARG A 174 -5.43 7.88 -11.27
N HIS A 175 -4.30 7.46 -11.81
CA HIS A 175 -3.98 7.70 -13.21
C HIS A 175 -4.94 6.96 -14.13
N SER A 176 -5.18 5.68 -13.90
CA SER A 176 -6.08 4.87 -14.72
C SER A 176 -7.49 5.47 -14.76
N ILE A 177 -8.02 5.92 -13.63
CA ILE A 177 -9.31 6.60 -13.54
C ILE A 177 -9.28 7.91 -14.36
N LEU A 178 -8.26 8.75 -14.19
CA LEU A 178 -8.17 10.04 -14.88
C LEU A 178 -7.93 9.88 -16.39
N SER A 179 -7.18 8.87 -16.82
CA SER A 179 -6.87 8.60 -18.22
C SER A 179 -8.02 7.89 -18.94
N GLY A 180 -8.77 7.04 -18.27
CA GLY A 180 -9.99 6.41 -18.81
C GLY A 180 -11.06 7.42 -19.23
N LEU A 181 -11.01 8.62 -18.66
CA LEU A 181 -11.84 9.75 -19.06
C LEU A 181 -11.32 10.46 -20.33
N ALA A 182 -10.11 10.16 -20.80
CA ALA A 182 -9.43 11.00 -21.80
C ALA A 182 -9.18 10.35 -23.17
N GLN A 183 -9.13 9.01 -23.32
CA GLN A 183 -8.75 8.41 -24.61
C GLN A 183 -9.23 6.96 -24.82
N ASP A 184 -9.87 6.73 -25.98
CA ASP A 184 -10.30 5.43 -26.53
C ASP A 184 -9.14 4.52 -27.01
N ASP A 185 -7.86 4.92 -26.90
CA ASP A 185 -6.75 4.29 -27.65
C ASP A 185 -5.57 3.74 -26.79
N ILE A 186 -5.60 3.85 -25.47
CA ILE A 186 -4.52 3.25 -24.66
C ILE A 186 -5.05 1.94 -24.07
N GLN A 187 -4.43 0.81 -24.49
CA GLN A 187 -4.57 -0.51 -23.84
C GLN A 187 -4.03 -0.47 -22.40
N LEU A 188 -4.67 0.31 -21.56
CA LEU A 188 -4.57 0.13 -20.12
C LEU A 188 -5.38 -1.13 -19.79
N THR A 189 -4.77 -2.03 -19.06
CA THR A 189 -5.41 -3.24 -18.53
C THR A 189 -6.82 -2.86 -18.05
N SER A 190 -7.84 -3.44 -18.67
CA SER A 190 -9.23 -3.08 -18.35
C SER A 190 -9.54 -3.43 -16.89
N VAL A 191 -10.55 -2.81 -16.30
CA VAL A 191 -11.07 -3.21 -14.98
C VAL A 191 -11.43 -4.69 -14.97
N GLU A 192 -11.93 -5.19 -16.11
CA GLU A 192 -12.23 -6.60 -16.33
C GLU A 192 -10.98 -7.48 -16.15
N ASP A 193 -9.80 -7.02 -16.61
CA ASP A 193 -8.54 -7.76 -16.42
C ASP A 193 -8.15 -7.85 -14.94
N ILE A 194 -8.33 -6.77 -14.18
CA ILE A 194 -8.08 -6.78 -12.72
C ILE A 194 -9.02 -7.78 -12.04
N GLY A 195 -10.31 -7.75 -12.35
CA GLY A 195 -11.27 -8.71 -11.83
C GLY A 195 -10.91 -10.15 -12.21
N ASN A 196 -10.55 -10.39 -13.47
CA ASN A 196 -10.17 -11.69 -13.99
C ASN A 196 -8.93 -12.26 -13.30
N ASP A 197 -7.90 -11.44 -13.05
CA ASP A 197 -6.69 -11.86 -12.33
C ASP A 197 -7.04 -12.36 -10.91
N HIS A 198 -7.91 -11.65 -10.19
CA HIS A 198 -8.32 -12.03 -8.84
C HIS A 198 -9.23 -13.27 -8.84
N HIS A 199 -10.17 -13.35 -9.78
CA HIS A 199 -11.00 -14.55 -9.94
C HIS A 199 -10.15 -15.79 -10.31
N LEU A 200 -9.11 -15.63 -11.13
CA LEU A 200 -8.18 -16.71 -11.47
C LEU A 200 -7.48 -17.27 -10.22
N ILE A 201 -7.07 -16.40 -9.29
CA ILE A 201 -6.49 -16.85 -8.01
C ILE A 201 -7.49 -17.76 -7.27
N LEU A 202 -8.76 -17.33 -7.17
CA LEU A 202 -9.79 -18.09 -6.48
C LEU A 202 -10.14 -19.40 -7.20
N ASP A 203 -10.19 -19.40 -8.53
CA ASP A 203 -10.45 -20.60 -9.33
C ASP A 203 -9.38 -21.67 -9.09
N LYS A 204 -8.12 -21.26 -9.04
CA LYS A 204 -7.00 -22.14 -8.74
C LYS A 204 -7.05 -22.70 -7.31
N LEU A 205 -7.40 -21.85 -6.34
CA LEU A 205 -7.56 -22.26 -4.94
C LEU A 205 -8.75 -23.23 -4.78
N GLU A 206 -9.87 -22.99 -5.45
CA GLU A 206 -11.06 -23.88 -5.44
C GLU A 206 -10.77 -25.24 -6.05
N GLN A 207 -9.91 -25.29 -7.09
CA GLN A 207 -9.44 -26.51 -7.72
C GLN A 207 -8.35 -27.24 -6.91
N ALA A 208 -7.92 -26.70 -5.78
CA ALA A 208 -6.77 -27.15 -5.01
C ALA A 208 -5.45 -27.16 -5.82
N ASP A 209 -5.37 -26.35 -6.88
CA ASP A 209 -4.17 -26.12 -7.70
C ASP A 209 -3.30 -25.03 -7.03
N ILE A 210 -2.54 -25.44 -6.00
CA ILE A 210 -1.75 -24.53 -5.18
C ILE A 210 -0.66 -23.83 -6.01
N ASP A 211 0.00 -24.54 -6.90
CA ASP A 211 1.04 -23.96 -7.76
C ASP A 211 0.44 -23.01 -8.80
N GLY A 212 -0.73 -23.35 -9.34
CA GLY A 212 -1.50 -22.45 -10.21
C GLY A 212 -1.95 -21.17 -9.49
N ALA A 213 -2.42 -21.28 -8.23
CA ALA A 213 -2.79 -20.13 -7.42
C ALA A 213 -1.56 -19.23 -7.11
N ALA A 214 -0.42 -19.84 -6.79
CA ALA A 214 0.83 -19.12 -6.58
C ALA A 214 1.27 -18.40 -7.87
N ALA A 215 1.16 -19.04 -9.03
CA ALA A 215 1.47 -18.41 -10.32
C ALA A 215 0.49 -17.27 -10.65
N ALA A 216 -0.80 -17.41 -10.33
CA ALA A 216 -1.80 -16.37 -10.52
C ALA A 216 -1.51 -15.11 -9.66
N VAL A 217 -1.10 -15.29 -8.39
CA VAL A 217 -0.67 -14.15 -7.54
C VAL A 217 0.59 -13.47 -8.11
N VAL A 218 1.54 -14.23 -8.64
CA VAL A 218 2.72 -13.65 -9.32
C VAL A 218 2.30 -12.83 -10.53
N SER A 219 1.34 -13.32 -11.32
CA SER A 219 0.80 -12.63 -12.51
C SER A 219 0.11 -11.32 -12.11
N ASP A 220 -0.72 -11.33 -11.08
CA ASP A 220 -1.39 -10.14 -10.54
C ASP A 220 -0.39 -9.08 -10.07
N LEU A 221 0.65 -9.49 -9.33
CA LEU A 221 1.72 -8.61 -8.91
C LEU A 221 2.52 -8.03 -10.10
N ASP A 222 2.75 -8.82 -11.15
CA ASP A 222 3.41 -8.36 -12.38
C ASP A 222 2.51 -7.40 -13.17
N GLY A 223 1.23 -7.66 -13.25
CA GLY A 223 0.24 -6.76 -13.82
C GLY A 223 0.25 -5.40 -13.09
N THR A 224 0.21 -5.44 -11.77
CA THR A 224 0.23 -4.21 -10.94
C THR A 224 1.52 -3.41 -11.12
N ILE A 225 2.71 -4.04 -11.12
CA ILE A 225 3.97 -3.30 -11.34
C ILE A 225 4.04 -2.69 -12.74
N ASN A 226 3.48 -3.34 -13.76
CA ASN A 226 3.45 -2.81 -15.11
C ASN A 226 2.51 -1.59 -15.20
N ARG A 227 1.33 -1.64 -14.57
CA ARG A 227 0.43 -0.47 -14.46
C ARG A 227 1.12 0.72 -13.80
N ILE A 228 1.85 0.49 -12.70
CA ILE A 228 2.60 1.55 -12.00
C ILE A 228 3.72 2.11 -12.89
N ARG A 229 4.44 1.25 -13.61
CA ARG A 229 5.51 1.70 -14.54
C ARG A 229 4.96 2.59 -15.64
N ASN A 230 3.83 2.22 -16.22
CA ASN A 230 3.18 3.02 -17.27
C ASN A 230 2.78 4.39 -16.72
N ALA A 231 2.13 4.44 -15.55
CA ALA A 231 1.75 5.69 -14.89
C ALA A 231 2.95 6.60 -14.62
N ILE A 232 4.10 6.04 -14.24
CA ILE A 232 5.32 6.80 -14.02
C ILE A 232 5.92 7.30 -15.36
N SER A 233 5.93 6.47 -16.41
CA SER A 233 6.50 6.83 -17.72
C SER A 233 5.71 7.92 -18.44
N GLU A 234 4.44 8.06 -18.17
CA GLU A 234 3.56 9.10 -18.72
C GLU A 234 3.66 10.46 -18.00
N GLY A 235 4.65 10.61 -17.12
CA GLY A 235 4.98 11.92 -16.49
C GLY A 235 4.15 12.31 -15.30
N LEU A 236 3.38 11.38 -14.72
CA LEU A 236 2.54 11.61 -13.55
C LEU A 236 3.30 11.59 -12.23
N VAL A 237 4.55 11.15 -12.29
CA VAL A 237 5.51 11.20 -11.18
C VAL A 237 6.84 11.65 -11.80
N GLU A 238 7.37 12.79 -11.36
CA GLU A 238 8.73 13.19 -11.74
C GLU A 238 9.69 12.06 -11.33
N SER A 239 10.18 11.32 -12.32
CA SER A 239 11.20 10.30 -12.13
C SER A 239 12.54 11.03 -11.98
N GLU A 240 13.16 10.98 -10.82
CA GLU A 240 14.61 11.19 -10.79
C GLU A 240 15.29 10.01 -11.51
N VAL A 241 15.95 10.34 -12.62
CA VAL A 241 16.88 9.49 -13.37
C VAL A 241 18.16 9.32 -12.54
#